data_81a6f8aaa195487fee795fd6f8bcb475
#
_entry.id   81a6f8aaa195487fee795fd6f8bcb475
#
_cell.length_a   1.000
_cell.length_b   1.000
_cell.length_c   1.000
_cell.angle_alpha   90.00
_cell.angle_beta   90.00
_cell.angle_gamma   90.00
#
_symmetry.space_group_name_H-M   'P 1'
#
loop_
_entity.id
_entity.type
_entity.pdbx_description
1 polymer ?
#
loop_
_entity_poly.entity_id
_entity_poly.type
_entity_poly.pdbx_seq_one_letter_code
_entity_poly.pdbx_strand_id
1 'polypeptide(L)'
;MRTVYIDGGDRLDRPHVRVIGVSPLMREVLVRLSEGCTERQRPHLAALLVDAMTAMATEPFRLPMPRDARIARLVKRLRDHPAEQTLLSTWADRLGLSQRSLIRRIRAETGMSFRELRRQARIMAALERLALGEPVTRVALDVGFESPSAFSQAFRIVTGASPRRYGG
;
A
#
# COMPACT_ATOMS: atom_id res chain seq x y z
N MET A 1 3.89 -17.30 -9.70
CA MET A 1 4.41 -16.01 -9.24
C MET A 1 5.83 -15.85 -9.75
N ARG A 2 6.14 -14.77 -10.47
CA ARG A 2 7.50 -14.48 -10.96
C ARG A 2 8.02 -13.25 -10.23
N THR A 3 9.18 -13.33 -9.63
CA THR A 3 9.82 -12.23 -8.91
C THR A 3 11.00 -11.73 -9.75
N VAL A 4 11.04 -10.44 -9.98
CA VAL A 4 12.15 -9.77 -10.67
C VAL A 4 12.83 -8.86 -9.63
N TYR A 5 14.12 -9.04 -9.45
CA TYR A 5 14.94 -8.16 -8.63
C TYR A 5 15.57 -7.09 -9.52
N ILE A 6 15.38 -5.83 -9.17
CA ILE A 6 15.94 -4.70 -9.90
C ILE A 6 16.81 -3.92 -8.93
N ASP A 7 18.07 -3.80 -9.26
CA ASP A 7 18.96 -2.85 -8.56
C ASP A 7 18.73 -1.47 -9.17
N GLY A 8 18.03 -0.61 -8.43
CA GLY A 8 17.70 0.76 -8.85
C GLY A 8 18.79 1.79 -8.52
N GLY A 9 19.85 1.40 -7.84
CA GLY A 9 20.86 2.33 -7.32
C GLY A 9 20.20 3.46 -6.50
N ASP A 10 20.76 4.66 -6.55
CA ASP A 10 20.27 5.86 -5.83
C ASP A 10 18.91 6.39 -6.34
N ARG A 11 18.38 5.84 -7.43
CA ARG A 11 17.09 6.29 -8.01
C ARG A 11 15.86 5.80 -7.24
N LEU A 12 15.99 4.75 -6.44
CA LEU A 12 14.94 4.25 -5.57
C LEU A 12 15.19 4.69 -4.13
N ASP A 13 14.72 5.89 -3.80
CA ASP A 13 14.89 6.50 -2.48
C ASP A 13 14.20 5.65 -1.40
N ARG A 14 15.00 4.99 -0.55
CA ARG A 14 14.68 4.22 0.67
C ARG A 14 13.99 2.86 0.51
N PRO A 15 14.29 1.89 1.40
CA PRO A 15 13.71 0.54 1.37
C PRO A 15 12.24 0.56 1.87
N HIS A 16 11.32 0.80 0.97
CA HIS A 16 9.88 0.73 1.24
C HIS A 16 9.23 -0.26 0.28
N VAL A 17 8.52 -1.22 0.83
CA VAL A 17 7.60 -2.03 0.03
C VAL A 17 6.51 -1.12 -0.52
N ARG A 18 6.41 -1.05 -1.83
CA ARG A 18 5.38 -0.29 -2.54
C ARG A 18 4.54 -1.26 -3.37
N VAL A 19 3.24 -1.16 -3.26
CA VAL A 19 2.33 -1.79 -4.20
C VAL A 19 2.07 -0.79 -5.32
N ILE A 20 2.47 -1.16 -6.52
CA ILE A 20 2.25 -0.34 -7.72
C ILE A 20 1.31 -1.06 -8.67
N GLY A 21 0.40 -0.31 -9.32
CA GLY A 21 -0.41 -0.85 -10.40
C GLY A 21 0.48 -1.16 -11.60
N VAL A 22 0.43 -2.40 -12.09
CA VAL A 22 1.20 -2.80 -13.26
C VAL A 22 0.41 -2.43 -14.52
N SER A 23 0.88 -1.42 -15.27
CA SER A 23 0.31 -1.09 -16.58
C SER A 23 0.58 -2.21 -17.60
N PRO A 24 -0.19 -2.30 -18.71
CA PRO A 24 0.10 -3.28 -19.76
C PRO A 24 1.54 -3.20 -20.28
N LEU A 25 2.10 -2.00 -20.41
CA LEU A 25 3.49 -1.79 -20.81
C LEU A 25 4.47 -2.37 -19.78
N MET A 26 4.26 -2.09 -18.49
CA MET A 26 5.11 -2.64 -17.43
C MET A 26 5.02 -4.16 -17.37
N ARG A 27 3.84 -4.73 -17.60
CA ARG A 27 3.65 -6.17 -17.66
C ARG A 27 4.51 -6.79 -18.77
N GLU A 28 4.47 -6.21 -19.96
CA GLU A 28 5.25 -6.69 -21.10
C GLU A 28 6.76 -6.56 -20.87
N VAL A 29 7.20 -5.44 -20.30
CA VAL A 29 8.61 -5.24 -19.91
C VAL A 29 9.06 -6.29 -18.89
N LEU A 30 8.24 -6.56 -17.85
CA LEU A 30 8.54 -7.59 -16.85
C LEU A 30 8.60 -8.99 -17.46
N VAL A 31 7.69 -9.34 -18.35
CA VAL A 31 7.70 -10.62 -19.08
C VAL A 31 8.99 -10.76 -19.89
N ARG A 32 9.34 -9.74 -20.68
CA ARG A 32 10.58 -9.74 -21.48
C ARG A 32 11.83 -9.86 -20.62
N LEU A 33 11.90 -9.18 -19.49
CA LEU A 33 13.03 -9.30 -18.55
C LEU A 33 13.12 -10.70 -17.93
N SER A 34 11.98 -11.39 -17.72
CA SER A 34 11.93 -12.70 -17.09
C SER A 34 12.06 -13.88 -18.06
N GLU A 35 11.57 -13.75 -19.30
CA GLU A 35 11.57 -14.82 -20.30
C GLU A 35 12.82 -14.85 -21.19
N GLY A 36 13.57 -13.77 -21.17
CA GLY A 36 14.83 -13.61 -21.91
C GLY A 36 14.81 -12.38 -22.81
N CYS A 37 15.76 -11.51 -22.57
CA CYS A 37 16.11 -10.40 -23.44
C CYS A 37 17.62 -10.46 -23.72
N THR A 38 18.06 -9.83 -24.82
CA THR A 38 19.48 -9.74 -25.10
C THR A 38 20.17 -8.85 -24.05
N GLU A 39 21.45 -9.08 -23.80
CA GLU A 39 22.25 -8.25 -22.89
C GLU A 39 22.19 -6.75 -23.27
N ARG A 40 22.07 -6.44 -24.55
CA ARG A 40 21.91 -5.08 -25.04
C ARG A 40 20.53 -4.47 -24.70
N GLN A 41 19.48 -5.26 -24.66
CA GLN A 41 18.11 -4.80 -24.35
C GLN A 41 17.88 -4.67 -22.85
N ARG A 42 18.52 -5.48 -22.04
CA ARG A 42 18.32 -5.55 -20.59
C ARG A 42 18.40 -4.20 -19.89
N PRO A 43 19.46 -3.39 -20.07
CA PRO A 43 19.59 -2.09 -19.38
C PRO A 43 18.50 -1.10 -19.80
N HIS A 44 18.06 -1.12 -21.07
CA HIS A 44 17.00 -0.22 -21.54
C HIS A 44 15.64 -0.60 -20.95
N LEU A 45 15.32 -1.90 -20.92
CA LEU A 45 14.07 -2.40 -20.33
C LEU A 45 14.05 -2.15 -18.80
N ALA A 46 15.18 -2.33 -18.12
CA ALA A 46 15.30 -2.04 -16.71
C ALA A 46 15.14 -0.53 -16.42
N ALA A 47 15.78 0.33 -17.21
CA ALA A 47 15.63 1.78 -17.08
C ALA A 47 14.18 2.22 -17.29
N LEU A 48 13.50 1.73 -18.34
CA LEU A 48 12.11 2.01 -18.61
C LEU A 48 11.20 1.58 -17.45
N LEU A 49 11.47 0.40 -16.86
CA LEU A 49 10.71 -0.09 -15.73
C LEU A 49 10.92 0.79 -14.47
N VAL A 50 12.16 1.19 -14.19
CA VAL A 50 12.49 2.09 -13.07
C VAL A 50 11.82 3.46 -13.26
N ASP A 51 11.88 4.02 -14.45
CA ASP A 51 11.24 5.31 -14.75
C ASP A 51 9.71 5.22 -14.61
N ALA A 52 9.09 4.15 -15.12
CA ALA A 52 7.67 3.90 -14.95
C ALA A 52 7.28 3.72 -13.47
N MET A 53 8.07 2.98 -12.69
CA MET A 53 7.86 2.81 -11.25
C MET A 53 8.02 4.14 -10.49
N THR A 54 8.98 4.98 -10.89
CA THR A 54 9.22 6.28 -10.27
C THR A 54 8.08 7.26 -10.61
N ALA A 55 7.63 7.29 -11.84
CA ALA A 55 6.48 8.10 -12.28
C ALA A 55 5.18 7.71 -11.54
N MET A 56 4.99 6.41 -11.27
CA MET A 56 3.85 5.89 -10.51
C MET A 56 4.01 6.05 -8.98
N ALA A 57 5.19 6.38 -8.49
CA ALA A 57 5.46 6.59 -7.07
C ALA A 57 4.73 7.81 -6.47
N THR A 58 4.08 8.61 -7.29
CA THR A 58 3.21 9.73 -6.87
C THR A 58 1.80 9.27 -6.46
N GLU A 59 1.54 7.96 -6.45
CA GLU A 59 0.21 7.38 -6.27
C GLU A 59 -0.26 7.27 -4.81
N PRO A 60 -1.58 7.29 -4.58
CA PRO A 60 -2.24 7.49 -3.28
C PRO A 60 -2.13 6.32 -2.29
N PHE A 61 -1.33 5.28 -2.58
CA PHE A 61 -1.25 4.06 -1.78
C PHE A 61 -0.20 4.09 -0.66
N ARG A 62 0.33 5.26 -0.29
CA ARG A 62 1.34 5.35 0.77
C ARG A 62 0.69 5.59 2.12
N LEU A 63 1.07 4.78 3.11
CA LEU A 63 0.92 5.21 4.50
C LEU A 63 2.01 6.25 4.77
N PRO A 64 1.63 7.45 5.19
CA PRO A 64 2.61 8.47 5.53
C PRO A 64 3.49 8.00 6.69
N MET A 65 4.75 8.40 6.69
CA MET A 65 5.68 8.17 7.80
C MET A 65 5.72 9.43 8.68
N PRO A 66 4.98 9.44 9.80
CA PRO A 66 4.93 10.58 10.70
C PRO A 66 6.29 10.86 11.35
N ARG A 67 6.57 12.13 11.64
CA ARG A 67 7.75 12.54 12.42
C ARG A 67 7.51 12.40 13.92
N ASP A 68 6.28 12.62 14.37
CA ASP A 68 5.89 12.38 15.78
C ASP A 68 5.94 10.87 16.07
N ALA A 69 6.81 10.46 16.98
CA ALA A 69 7.04 9.05 17.33
C ALA A 69 5.77 8.33 17.84
N ARG A 70 4.82 9.05 18.44
CA ARG A 70 3.54 8.50 18.89
C ARG A 70 2.65 8.16 17.70
N ILE A 71 2.55 9.08 16.74
CA ILE A 71 1.77 8.86 15.52
C ILE A 71 2.44 7.80 14.64
N ALA A 72 3.77 7.77 14.57
CA ALA A 72 4.51 6.71 13.88
C ALA A 72 4.21 5.32 14.44
N ARG A 73 4.14 5.17 15.78
CA ARG A 73 3.72 3.91 16.43
C ARG A 73 2.30 3.49 16.07
N LEU A 74 1.36 4.45 16.02
CA LEU A 74 -0.01 4.19 15.61
C LEU A 74 -0.06 3.72 14.15
N VAL A 75 0.61 4.43 13.24
CA VAL A 75 0.66 4.06 11.81
C VAL A 75 1.28 2.68 11.62
N LYS A 76 2.39 2.41 12.30
CA LYS A 76 3.04 1.09 12.29
C LYS A 76 2.07 0.00 12.74
N ARG A 77 1.36 0.20 13.85
CA ARG A 77 0.41 -0.79 14.37
C ARG A 77 -0.77 -1.04 13.41
N LEU A 78 -1.33 0.01 12.81
CA LEU A 78 -2.39 -0.14 11.81
C LEU A 78 -1.93 -0.93 10.58
N ARG A 79 -0.67 -0.77 10.17
CA ARG A 79 -0.06 -1.51 9.08
C ARG A 79 0.16 -2.98 9.44
N ASP A 80 0.75 -3.24 10.60
CA ASP A 80 1.15 -4.58 11.02
C ASP A 80 -0.08 -5.42 11.44
N HIS A 81 -1.16 -4.76 11.90
CA HIS A 81 -2.41 -5.40 12.34
C HIS A 81 -3.65 -4.71 11.74
N PRO A 82 -3.89 -4.80 10.43
CA PRO A 82 -4.94 -4.07 9.73
C PRO A 82 -6.35 -4.40 10.22
N ALA A 83 -6.58 -5.63 10.67
CA ALA A 83 -7.88 -6.07 11.19
C ALA A 83 -8.20 -5.54 12.59
N GLU A 84 -7.23 -4.95 13.30
CA GLU A 84 -7.45 -4.46 14.67
C GLU A 84 -8.53 -3.37 14.73
N GLN A 85 -9.53 -3.57 15.62
CA GLN A 85 -10.70 -2.70 15.77
C GLN A 85 -10.55 -1.67 16.90
N THR A 86 -9.32 -1.42 17.36
CA THR A 86 -9.06 -0.49 18.48
C THR A 86 -9.69 0.89 18.24
N LEU A 87 -10.47 1.36 19.20
CA LEU A 87 -11.12 2.66 19.15
C LEU A 87 -10.12 3.81 19.24
N LEU A 88 -10.51 4.97 18.74
CA LEU A 88 -9.68 6.19 18.83
C LEU A 88 -9.44 6.62 20.28
N SER A 89 -10.43 6.45 21.16
CA SER A 89 -10.28 6.70 22.61
C SER A 89 -9.16 5.86 23.21
N THR A 90 -9.22 4.55 22.99
CA THR A 90 -8.19 3.62 23.48
C THR A 90 -6.80 3.96 22.91
N TRP A 91 -6.72 4.40 21.66
CA TRP A 91 -5.46 4.89 21.10
C TRP A 91 -4.96 6.16 21.78
N ALA A 92 -5.86 7.10 22.09
CA ALA A 92 -5.52 8.32 22.81
C ALA A 92 -4.92 7.99 24.18
N ASP A 93 -5.56 7.10 24.93
CA ASP A 93 -5.10 6.63 26.25
C ASP A 93 -3.72 5.97 26.16
N ARG A 94 -3.53 5.02 25.23
CA ARG A 94 -2.25 4.33 25.00
C ARG A 94 -1.09 5.26 24.65
N LEU A 95 -1.40 6.39 24.02
CA LEU A 95 -0.40 7.38 23.58
C LEU A 95 -0.23 8.55 24.54
N GLY A 96 -0.97 8.56 25.65
CA GLY A 96 -0.96 9.66 26.64
C GLY A 96 -1.42 10.99 26.04
N LEU A 97 -2.48 10.95 25.23
CA LEU A 97 -3.05 12.10 24.55
C LEU A 97 -4.56 12.19 24.79
N SER A 98 -5.11 13.39 24.78
CA SER A 98 -6.56 13.53 24.61
C SER A 98 -6.97 13.14 23.18
N GLN A 99 -8.20 12.67 22.98
CA GLN A 99 -8.72 12.34 21.65
C GLN A 99 -8.60 13.53 20.67
N ARG A 100 -8.91 14.73 21.14
CA ARG A 100 -8.78 15.97 20.35
C ARG A 100 -7.33 16.21 19.89
N SER A 101 -6.37 16.01 20.78
CA SER A 101 -4.94 16.14 20.47
C SER A 101 -4.49 15.07 19.49
N LEU A 102 -4.95 13.83 19.65
CA LEU A 102 -4.63 12.73 18.75
C LEU A 102 -5.18 13.00 17.33
N ILE A 103 -6.44 13.41 17.20
CA ILE A 103 -7.06 13.75 15.90
C ILE A 103 -6.25 14.85 15.20
N ARG A 104 -5.94 15.93 15.92
CA ARG A 104 -5.16 17.05 15.37
C ARG A 104 -3.78 16.62 14.88
N ARG A 105 -3.06 15.81 15.67
CA ARG A 105 -1.73 15.31 15.30
C ARG A 105 -1.78 14.34 14.12
N ILE A 106 -2.73 13.40 14.10
CA ILE A 106 -2.92 12.52 12.95
C ILE A 106 -3.10 13.37 11.69
N ARG A 107 -4.01 14.36 11.73
CA ARG A 107 -4.28 15.24 10.57
C ARG A 107 -3.05 16.03 10.14
N ALA A 108 -2.31 16.60 11.09
CA ALA A 108 -1.11 17.39 10.81
C ALA A 108 0.03 16.56 10.22
N GLU A 109 0.23 15.34 10.73
CA GLU A 109 1.33 14.47 10.31
C GLU A 109 1.04 13.65 9.04
N THR A 110 -0.24 13.35 8.78
CA THR A 110 -0.63 12.42 7.71
C THR A 110 -1.52 13.03 6.63
N GLY A 111 -2.09 14.20 6.89
CA GLY A 111 -3.13 14.80 6.03
C GLY A 111 -4.49 14.08 6.11
N MET A 112 -4.60 12.98 6.86
CA MET A 112 -5.76 12.09 6.90
C MET A 112 -6.47 12.15 8.25
N SER A 113 -7.76 11.81 8.28
CA SER A 113 -8.45 11.44 9.51
C SER A 113 -8.02 10.03 9.95
N PHE A 114 -8.27 9.68 11.21
CA PHE A 114 -7.98 8.33 11.72
C PHE A 114 -8.73 7.23 10.94
N ARG A 115 -9.97 7.51 10.52
CA ARG A 115 -10.77 6.57 9.70
C ARG A 115 -10.15 6.35 8.32
N GLU A 116 -9.70 7.41 7.66
CA GLU A 116 -9.02 7.33 6.38
C GLU A 116 -7.70 6.58 6.49
N LEU A 117 -6.90 6.89 7.52
CA LEU A 117 -5.63 6.24 7.79
C LEU A 117 -5.80 4.73 8.02
N ARG A 118 -6.80 4.32 8.81
CA ARG A 118 -7.13 2.90 9.04
C ARG A 118 -7.59 2.22 7.75
N ARG A 119 -8.47 2.88 6.98
CA ARG A 119 -8.92 2.37 5.69
C ARG A 119 -7.74 2.16 4.74
N GLN A 120 -6.85 3.14 4.66
CA GLN A 120 -5.65 3.07 3.83
C GLN A 120 -4.77 1.88 4.21
N ALA A 121 -4.50 1.68 5.50
CA ALA A 121 -3.70 0.55 6.00
C ALA A 121 -4.33 -0.81 5.61
N ARG A 122 -5.65 -0.95 5.78
CA ARG A 122 -6.39 -2.17 5.39
C ARG A 122 -6.32 -2.46 3.89
N ILE A 123 -6.47 -1.43 3.06
CA ILE A 123 -6.40 -1.59 1.61
C ILE A 123 -4.98 -1.94 1.16
N MET A 124 -3.95 -1.39 1.78
CA MET A 124 -2.56 -1.76 1.47
C MET A 124 -2.29 -3.24 1.79
N ALA A 125 -2.70 -3.70 2.97
CA ALA A 125 -2.58 -5.12 3.34
C ALA A 125 -3.38 -6.03 2.40
N ALA A 126 -4.57 -5.57 1.96
CA ALA A 126 -5.37 -6.30 0.99
C ALA A 126 -4.70 -6.41 -0.39
N LEU A 127 -4.06 -5.34 -0.87
CA LEU A 127 -3.36 -5.33 -2.16
C LEU A 127 -2.23 -6.39 -2.20
N GLU A 128 -1.46 -6.52 -1.12
CA GLU A 128 -0.40 -7.54 -1.01
C GLU A 128 -0.97 -8.95 -1.12
N ARG A 129 -2.06 -9.24 -0.43
CA ARG A 129 -2.71 -10.56 -0.40
C ARG A 129 -3.42 -10.89 -1.72
N LEU A 130 -4.10 -9.90 -2.32
CA LEU A 130 -4.70 -10.07 -3.64
C LEU A 130 -3.65 -10.35 -4.72
N ALA A 131 -2.49 -9.71 -4.64
CA ALA A 131 -1.37 -9.97 -5.55
C ALA A 131 -0.81 -11.39 -5.41
N LEU A 132 -1.01 -12.04 -4.25
CA LEU A 132 -0.69 -13.44 -4.01
C LEU A 132 -1.79 -14.40 -4.50
N GLY A 133 -2.89 -13.89 -5.08
CA GLY A 133 -4.01 -14.68 -5.60
C GLY A 133 -5.03 -15.12 -4.55
N GLU A 134 -5.00 -14.51 -3.36
CA GLU A 134 -5.99 -14.85 -2.33
C GLU A 134 -7.41 -14.39 -2.73
N PRO A 135 -8.45 -15.17 -2.40
CA PRO A 135 -9.83 -14.82 -2.74
C PRO A 135 -10.27 -13.48 -2.12
N VAL A 136 -10.88 -12.62 -2.92
CA VAL A 136 -11.34 -11.27 -2.52
C VAL A 136 -12.22 -11.30 -1.25
N THR A 137 -13.12 -12.28 -1.15
CA THR A 137 -14.02 -12.44 0.00
C THR A 137 -13.27 -12.72 1.29
N ARG A 138 -12.26 -13.59 1.24
CA ARG A 138 -11.41 -13.94 2.37
C ARG A 138 -10.55 -12.74 2.79
N VAL A 139 -9.88 -12.11 1.83
CA VAL A 139 -9.03 -10.93 2.08
C VAL A 139 -9.84 -9.83 2.76
N ALA A 140 -11.07 -9.56 2.30
CA ALA A 140 -11.93 -8.53 2.87
C ALA A 140 -12.15 -8.71 4.39
N LEU A 141 -12.48 -9.93 4.82
CA LEU A 141 -12.72 -10.25 6.22
C LEU A 141 -11.42 -10.21 7.04
N ASP A 142 -10.37 -10.78 6.51
CA ASP A 142 -9.07 -10.90 7.17
C ASP A 142 -8.37 -9.55 7.39
N VAL A 143 -8.63 -8.54 6.53
CA VAL A 143 -8.13 -7.18 6.76
C VAL A 143 -9.09 -6.31 7.60
N GLY A 144 -10.17 -6.90 8.12
CA GLY A 144 -11.05 -6.31 9.13
C GLY A 144 -12.24 -5.53 8.58
N PHE A 145 -12.73 -5.82 7.36
CA PHE A 145 -14.03 -5.32 6.90
C PHE A 145 -15.14 -6.26 7.32
N GLU A 146 -16.30 -5.71 7.63
CA GLU A 146 -17.49 -6.45 8.08
C GLU A 146 -18.16 -7.24 6.93
N SER A 147 -17.91 -6.81 5.69
CA SER A 147 -18.44 -7.47 4.50
C SER A 147 -17.58 -7.25 3.26
N PRO A 148 -17.63 -8.18 2.28
CA PRO A 148 -16.98 -7.99 0.98
C PRO A 148 -17.51 -6.77 0.20
N SER A 149 -18.76 -6.38 0.44
CA SER A 149 -19.36 -5.19 -0.18
C SER A 149 -18.73 -3.91 0.35
N ALA A 150 -18.64 -3.75 1.68
CA ALA A 150 -17.98 -2.61 2.33
C ALA A 150 -16.50 -2.52 1.92
N PHE A 151 -15.81 -3.67 1.84
CA PHE A 151 -14.46 -3.75 1.33
C PHE A 151 -14.33 -3.24 -0.10
N SER A 152 -15.18 -3.74 -1.01
CA SER A 152 -15.13 -3.39 -2.44
C SER A 152 -15.36 -1.89 -2.67
N GLN A 153 -16.25 -1.28 -1.89
CA GLN A 153 -16.48 0.16 -1.91
C GLN A 153 -15.23 0.93 -1.43
N ALA A 154 -14.70 0.55 -0.25
CA ALA A 154 -13.52 1.18 0.32
C ALA A 154 -12.28 1.02 -0.59
N PHE A 155 -12.13 -0.16 -1.19
CA PHE A 155 -11.06 -0.48 -2.12
C PHE A 155 -11.13 0.43 -3.35
N ARG A 156 -12.32 0.60 -3.95
CA ARG A 156 -12.52 1.49 -5.10
C ARG A 156 -12.25 2.95 -4.77
N ILE A 157 -12.64 3.41 -3.57
CA ILE A 157 -12.35 4.79 -3.11
C ILE A 157 -10.84 5.04 -3.04
N VAL A 158 -10.07 4.04 -2.58
CA VAL A 158 -8.62 4.18 -2.40
C VAL A 158 -7.87 3.94 -3.71
N THR A 159 -8.24 2.91 -4.50
CA THR A 159 -7.47 2.45 -5.66
C THR A 159 -8.02 2.91 -7.02
N GLY A 160 -9.22 3.48 -7.04
CA GLY A 160 -9.92 3.83 -8.29
C GLY A 160 -10.46 2.62 -9.07
N ALA A 161 -10.22 1.38 -8.60
CA ALA A 161 -10.59 0.17 -9.32
C ALA A 161 -11.20 -0.90 -8.39
N SER A 162 -11.83 -1.92 -8.97
CA SER A 162 -12.40 -3.01 -8.17
C SER A 162 -11.29 -3.98 -7.71
N PRO A 163 -11.46 -4.66 -6.54
CA PRO A 163 -10.49 -5.64 -6.05
C PRO A 163 -10.18 -6.77 -7.04
N ARG A 164 -11.17 -7.18 -7.84
CA ARG A 164 -11.01 -8.24 -8.85
C ARG A 164 -9.97 -7.95 -9.92
N ARG A 165 -9.60 -6.68 -10.12
CA ARG A 165 -8.52 -6.32 -11.07
C ARG A 165 -7.12 -6.60 -10.52
N TYR A 166 -7.01 -6.86 -9.22
CA TYR A 166 -5.75 -7.09 -8.51
C TYR A 166 -5.60 -8.53 -8.04
N GLY A 167 -6.69 -9.30 -7.94
CA GLY A 167 -6.66 -10.73 -7.72
C GLY A 167 -6.84 -11.44 -9.07
N GLY A 168 -5.89 -12.29 -9.42
CA GLY A 168 -5.97 -13.13 -10.62
C GLY A 168 -7.09 -14.15 -10.55
#